data_b4ad7005524030aaa9a4891de6243077
#
_entry.id   b4ad7005524030aaa9a4891de6243077
#
_cell.length_a   1.000
_cell.length_b   1.000
_cell.length_c   1.000
_cell.angle_alpha   90.00
_cell.angle_beta   90.00
_cell.angle_gamma   90.00
#
_symmetry.space_group_name_H-M   'P 1'
#
loop_
_entity.id
_entity.type
_entity.pdbx_description
1 polymer ?
#
loop_
_entity_poly.entity_id
_entity_poly.type
_entity_poly.pdbx_seq_one_letter_code
_entity_poly.pdbx_strand_id
1 'polypeptide(L)'
;MKLFHSFRREGKSPSRRDFLFGRVPAPTTGWKIASILWSTAILAAICFALGHLALYYGAGDYRMPMYESYFEIEMLPLLNFLPIFWLGGLLWFLLGRAGWAAALTAIITMGFTMANVLKISVRNDPLLAIDLTFITEAGNMMGQYELSLSRGKLLGIAIAVVLAVLALWLAHYRLPGKVRIAGLLLWLALGAGLWNGLYLDDDLYASTANDDLINPWAEAQVYQSRGFVYSFLRSVPEAIDSAPEGYDKKQAAAILEAYTDTDIPADKQVSIIGIMLEAYTDLTEYPQFAAAEPAYTFWHELQNESYTGHLVADIFAGGTVYTERSFLTGLSEMRDFRTPTNSFVHYLSAQGYETTGSHPNYEWFYNRANVNEYLGFDEYLFYDDHYKALIPKREGITLDSDLKAIPEIGRLYLESEKPCFSFSVTYQNHGPYAATDDAAQRFFTPAATGWSAESCNILNHYLSGLANTDRALREMVDALRTSAEPTVLVLFGDHKPWLGASSSVYYETGLDPSENLMDGYATPYLFWANDAARDVLGCDLTGDAPTISPCFLMNELFDRLGWEGSAYMQYTDTVRARLPVIHTSGLYLVDGTLTDTLSAEDQAILDEFRCVQYYYRRNFFN
;
A
#
# COMPACT_ATOMS: atom_id res chain seq x y z
N MET A 1 -37.65 -22.91 13.69
CA MET A 1 -37.53 -23.08 15.14
C MET A 1 -38.36 -24.24 15.72
N LYS A 2 -39.14 -24.98 14.93
CA LYS A 2 -39.90 -26.16 15.39
C LYS A 2 -39.28 -27.53 15.00
N LEU A 3 -38.23 -27.56 14.20
CA LEU A 3 -37.60 -28.83 13.72
C LEU A 3 -36.65 -29.51 14.70
N PHE A 4 -36.20 -28.83 15.77
CA PHE A 4 -35.25 -29.39 16.74
C PHE A 4 -35.91 -29.84 18.06
N HIS A 5 -37.24 -29.81 18.20
CA HIS A 5 -37.91 -30.14 19.46
C HIS A 5 -38.51 -31.57 19.51
N SER A 6 -38.37 -32.39 18.46
CA SER A 6 -39.11 -33.65 18.37
C SER A 6 -38.32 -34.93 18.63
N PHE A 7 -37.19 -34.90 19.35
CA PHE A 7 -36.56 -36.12 19.87
C PHE A 7 -36.64 -36.22 21.41
N ARG A 8 -37.79 -35.93 22.01
CA ARG A 8 -38.09 -36.54 23.31
C ARG A 8 -38.49 -38.00 23.05
N ARG A 9 -37.50 -38.91 23.20
CA ARG A 9 -37.80 -40.34 23.35
C ARG A 9 -38.59 -40.50 24.67
N GLU A 10 -39.87 -40.70 24.54
CA GLU A 10 -40.72 -41.06 25.66
C GLU A 10 -40.20 -42.36 26.31
N GLY A 11 -39.94 -42.31 27.60
CA GLY A 11 -39.73 -43.49 28.46
C GLY A 11 -38.31 -43.96 28.75
N LYS A 12 -37.22 -43.32 28.23
CA LYS A 12 -35.87 -43.72 28.63
C LYS A 12 -35.24 -42.78 29.64
N SER A 13 -34.71 -43.31 30.75
CA SER A 13 -33.90 -42.55 31.70
C SER A 13 -32.72 -41.89 30.99
N PRO A 14 -32.33 -40.63 31.35
CA PRO A 14 -31.22 -39.93 30.73
C PRO A 14 -29.92 -40.75 30.81
N SER A 15 -29.19 -40.84 29.72
CA SER A 15 -27.91 -41.54 29.68
C SER A 15 -26.79 -40.70 30.29
N ARG A 16 -25.66 -41.32 30.65
CA ARG A 16 -24.45 -40.61 31.10
C ARG A 16 -23.99 -39.56 30.09
N ARG A 17 -24.17 -39.82 28.77
CA ARG A 17 -23.86 -38.90 27.66
C ARG A 17 -24.75 -37.67 27.69
N ASP A 18 -26.02 -37.80 28.07
CA ASP A 18 -26.96 -36.64 28.11
C ASP A 18 -26.56 -35.66 29.20
N PHE A 19 -26.06 -36.17 30.34
CA PHE A 19 -25.48 -35.33 31.38
C PHE A 19 -24.16 -34.68 30.96
N LEU A 20 -23.25 -35.44 30.34
CA LEU A 20 -21.96 -34.95 29.88
C LEU A 20 -22.10 -33.87 28.82
N PHE A 21 -22.97 -34.09 27.83
CA PHE A 21 -23.21 -33.13 26.75
C PHE A 21 -24.07 -31.93 27.21
N GLY A 22 -24.57 -31.92 28.44
CA GLY A 22 -25.41 -30.83 28.98
C GLY A 22 -26.81 -30.75 28.35
N ARG A 23 -27.33 -31.85 27.79
CA ARG A 23 -28.66 -31.94 27.17
C ARG A 23 -29.77 -31.94 28.21
N VAL A 24 -29.49 -32.44 29.39
CA VAL A 24 -30.39 -32.49 30.54
C VAL A 24 -29.71 -31.90 31.79
N PRO A 25 -30.47 -31.39 32.78
CA PRO A 25 -29.92 -30.91 34.04
C PRO A 25 -29.08 -31.96 34.72
N ALA A 26 -27.87 -31.57 35.18
CA ALA A 26 -26.96 -32.47 35.87
C ALA A 26 -27.52 -32.89 37.22
N PRO A 27 -27.56 -34.18 37.58
CA PRO A 27 -28.11 -34.68 38.84
C PRO A 27 -27.22 -34.38 40.05
N THR A 28 -25.93 -34.16 39.86
CA THR A 28 -24.95 -33.85 40.89
C THR A 28 -23.99 -32.77 40.47
N THR A 29 -23.30 -32.14 41.43
CA THR A 29 -22.25 -31.16 41.18
C THR A 29 -21.12 -31.73 40.30
N GLY A 30 -20.75 -33.01 40.51
CA GLY A 30 -19.75 -33.68 39.71
C GLY A 30 -20.11 -33.74 38.22
N TRP A 31 -21.35 -34.08 37.88
CA TRP A 31 -21.82 -34.10 36.50
C TRP A 31 -21.91 -32.69 35.88
N LYS A 32 -22.23 -31.70 36.73
CA LYS A 32 -22.22 -30.28 36.27
C LYS A 32 -20.82 -29.85 35.89
N ILE A 33 -19.82 -30.13 36.75
CA ILE A 33 -18.42 -29.83 36.44
C ILE A 33 -17.95 -30.59 35.18
N ALA A 34 -18.26 -31.89 35.09
CA ALA A 34 -17.92 -32.69 33.90
C ALA A 34 -18.51 -32.12 32.61
N SER A 35 -19.76 -31.64 32.63
CA SER A 35 -20.39 -31.00 31.46
C SER A 35 -19.78 -29.66 31.10
N ILE A 36 -19.35 -28.86 32.06
CA ILE A 36 -18.62 -27.62 31.82
C ILE A 36 -17.29 -27.93 31.16
N LEU A 37 -16.47 -28.82 31.78
CA LEU A 37 -15.16 -29.21 31.24
C LEU A 37 -15.26 -29.81 29.84
N TRP A 38 -16.26 -30.66 29.61
CA TRP A 38 -16.54 -31.22 28.27
C TRP A 38 -16.86 -30.14 27.27
N SER A 39 -17.75 -29.22 27.59
CA SER A 39 -18.14 -28.13 26.70
C SER A 39 -16.97 -27.18 26.40
N THR A 40 -16.12 -26.89 27.40
CA THR A 40 -14.88 -26.13 27.25
C THR A 40 -13.90 -26.87 26.33
N ALA A 41 -13.71 -28.17 26.53
CA ALA A 41 -12.81 -28.98 25.73
C ALA A 41 -13.25 -29.04 24.25
N ILE A 42 -14.56 -29.19 24.00
CA ILE A 42 -15.10 -29.16 22.63
C ILE A 42 -14.91 -27.80 21.99
N LEU A 43 -15.20 -26.71 22.70
CA LEU A 43 -14.97 -25.36 22.17
C LEU A 43 -13.49 -25.14 21.86
N ALA A 44 -12.60 -25.51 22.78
CA ALA A 44 -11.16 -25.38 22.59
C ALA A 44 -10.64 -26.21 21.42
N ALA A 45 -11.07 -27.47 21.29
CA ALA A 45 -10.69 -28.34 20.17
C ALA A 45 -11.13 -27.77 18.81
N ILE A 46 -12.32 -27.16 18.75
CA ILE A 46 -12.82 -26.52 17.53
C ILE A 46 -12.05 -25.24 17.23
N CYS A 47 -11.79 -24.39 18.22
CA CYS A 47 -10.96 -23.19 18.04
C CYS A 47 -9.55 -23.57 17.54
N PHE A 48 -8.96 -24.62 18.10
CA PHE A 48 -7.66 -25.16 17.65
C PHE A 48 -7.71 -25.63 16.17
N ALA A 49 -8.72 -26.41 15.81
CA ALA A 49 -8.89 -26.85 14.42
C ALA A 49 -9.11 -25.66 13.44
N LEU A 50 -9.88 -24.66 13.87
CA LEU A 50 -10.12 -23.45 13.09
C LEU A 50 -8.84 -22.62 12.91
N GLY A 51 -7.97 -22.56 13.93
CA GLY A 51 -6.66 -21.91 13.83
C GLY A 51 -5.79 -22.54 12.75
N HIS A 52 -5.71 -23.88 12.72
CA HIS A 52 -5.01 -24.61 11.66
C HIS A 52 -5.62 -24.35 10.27
N LEU A 53 -6.95 -24.35 10.17
CA LEU A 53 -7.62 -24.06 8.90
C LEU A 53 -7.36 -22.62 8.45
N ALA A 54 -7.40 -21.63 9.37
CA ALA A 54 -7.14 -20.24 9.05
C ALA A 54 -5.70 -20.02 8.57
N LEU A 55 -4.70 -20.62 9.23
CA LEU A 55 -3.31 -20.58 8.78
C LEU A 55 -3.13 -21.28 7.42
N TYR A 56 -3.67 -22.48 7.25
CA TYR A 56 -3.50 -23.26 6.02
C TYR A 56 -4.12 -22.57 4.78
N TYR A 57 -5.34 -22.06 4.92
CA TYR A 57 -6.01 -21.40 3.80
C TYR A 57 -5.51 -19.95 3.62
N GLY A 58 -5.16 -19.25 4.70
CA GLY A 58 -4.58 -17.92 4.67
C GLY A 58 -3.20 -17.84 4.01
N ALA A 59 -2.48 -18.96 3.94
CA ALA A 59 -1.18 -19.07 3.25
C ALA A 59 -1.25 -18.94 1.71
N GLY A 60 -2.46 -18.80 1.13
CA GLY A 60 -2.62 -18.58 -0.31
C GLY A 60 -2.07 -19.73 -1.17
N ASP A 61 -1.31 -19.38 -2.20
CA ASP A 61 -0.74 -20.36 -3.14
C ASP A 61 0.50 -21.09 -2.59
N TYR A 62 1.17 -20.55 -1.58
CA TYR A 62 2.33 -21.14 -0.88
C TYR A 62 1.95 -22.20 0.17
N ARG A 63 0.72 -22.62 0.25
CA ARG A 63 0.04 -23.41 1.29
C ARG A 63 0.92 -24.23 2.22
N MET A 64 1.53 -25.32 1.73
CA MET A 64 2.28 -26.23 2.64
C MET A 64 3.60 -25.63 3.12
N PRO A 65 4.49 -25.09 2.27
CA PRO A 65 5.73 -24.48 2.75
C PRO A 65 5.47 -23.32 3.74
N MET A 66 4.54 -22.44 3.42
CA MET A 66 4.18 -21.32 4.29
C MET A 66 3.50 -21.78 5.59
N TYR A 67 2.62 -22.79 5.50
CA TYR A 67 1.98 -23.35 6.68
C TYR A 67 3.00 -23.99 7.64
N GLU A 68 4.01 -24.70 7.12
CA GLU A 68 5.09 -25.30 7.91
C GLU A 68 5.96 -24.22 8.56
N SER A 69 6.34 -23.18 7.82
CA SER A 69 7.18 -22.08 8.31
C SER A 69 6.56 -21.33 9.49
N TYR A 70 5.23 -21.21 9.58
CA TYR A 70 4.59 -20.58 10.74
C TYR A 70 4.98 -21.22 12.07
N PHE A 71 5.27 -22.52 12.09
CA PHE A 71 5.63 -23.24 13.31
C PHE A 71 7.13 -23.21 13.63
N GLU A 72 7.93 -22.68 12.72
CA GLU A 72 9.36 -22.46 12.90
C GLU A 72 9.64 -21.10 13.56
N ILE A 73 8.73 -20.15 13.41
CA ILE A 73 8.84 -18.80 14.01
C ILE A 73 8.20 -18.81 15.40
N GLU A 74 8.99 -18.43 16.40
CA GLU A 74 8.52 -18.34 17.79
C GLU A 74 7.33 -17.38 17.92
N MET A 75 6.36 -17.72 18.73
CA MET A 75 5.12 -16.97 18.98
C MET A 75 4.13 -16.90 17.81
N LEU A 76 4.53 -17.04 16.56
CA LEU A 76 3.69 -16.80 15.40
C LEU A 76 2.41 -17.67 15.37
N PRO A 77 2.47 -19.01 15.63
CA PRO A 77 1.25 -19.82 15.73
C PRO A 77 0.34 -19.33 16.85
N LEU A 78 0.92 -19.01 18.02
CA LEU A 78 0.14 -18.55 19.18
C LEU A 78 -0.63 -17.26 18.87
N LEU A 79 0.01 -16.29 18.22
CA LEU A 79 -0.59 -15.01 17.83
C LEU A 79 -1.77 -15.20 16.87
N ASN A 80 -1.75 -16.23 16.03
CA ASN A 80 -2.88 -16.57 15.15
C ASN A 80 -3.98 -17.37 15.84
N PHE A 81 -3.65 -18.21 16.83
CA PHE A 81 -4.64 -19.01 17.55
C PHE A 81 -5.37 -18.24 18.64
N LEU A 82 -4.68 -17.41 19.42
CA LEU A 82 -5.25 -16.69 20.56
C LEU A 82 -6.52 -15.90 20.24
N PRO A 83 -6.61 -15.16 19.12
CA PRO A 83 -7.83 -14.41 18.79
C PRO A 83 -9.03 -15.31 18.56
N ILE A 84 -8.83 -16.49 17.98
CA ILE A 84 -9.90 -17.47 17.72
C ILE A 84 -10.41 -18.06 19.04
N PHE A 85 -9.50 -18.38 19.96
CA PHE A 85 -9.86 -18.81 21.31
C PHE A 85 -10.56 -17.71 22.10
N TRP A 86 -10.07 -16.48 21.99
CA TRP A 86 -10.69 -15.33 22.63
C TRP A 86 -12.11 -15.08 22.09
N LEU A 87 -12.29 -15.12 20.77
CA LEU A 87 -13.60 -15.01 20.12
C LEU A 87 -14.56 -16.12 20.59
N GLY A 88 -14.09 -17.36 20.63
CA GLY A 88 -14.87 -18.51 21.10
C GLY A 88 -15.35 -18.35 22.54
N GLY A 89 -14.47 -17.91 23.43
CA GLY A 89 -14.79 -17.63 24.84
C GLY A 89 -15.75 -16.44 25.00
N LEU A 90 -15.51 -15.35 24.26
CA LEU A 90 -16.38 -14.18 24.23
C LEU A 90 -17.82 -14.57 23.83
N LEU A 91 -17.94 -15.30 22.73
CA LEU A 91 -19.23 -15.78 22.24
C LEU A 91 -19.90 -16.76 23.23
N TRP A 92 -19.12 -17.57 23.95
CA TRP A 92 -19.69 -18.45 24.96
C TRP A 92 -20.29 -17.67 26.13
N PHE A 93 -19.61 -16.64 26.61
CA PHE A 93 -20.18 -15.79 27.67
C PHE A 93 -21.39 -14.98 27.17
N LEU A 94 -21.36 -14.49 25.94
CA LEU A 94 -22.46 -13.75 25.32
C LEU A 94 -23.69 -14.64 25.09
N LEU A 95 -23.52 -15.81 24.48
CA LEU A 95 -24.62 -16.70 24.10
C LEU A 95 -25.03 -17.64 25.24
N GLY A 96 -24.11 -17.91 26.17
CA GLY A 96 -24.30 -18.81 27.29
C GLY A 96 -24.36 -20.30 26.93
N ARG A 97 -24.12 -20.68 25.66
CA ARG A 97 -24.12 -22.07 25.14
C ARG A 97 -22.90 -22.33 24.31
N ALA A 98 -22.03 -23.24 24.74
CA ALA A 98 -20.74 -23.53 24.11
C ALA A 98 -20.87 -23.99 22.65
N GLY A 99 -21.87 -24.86 22.34
CA GLY A 99 -22.09 -25.33 20.98
C GLY A 99 -22.44 -24.22 19.99
N TRP A 100 -23.27 -23.26 20.39
CA TRP A 100 -23.58 -22.09 19.56
C TRP A 100 -22.39 -21.14 19.43
N ALA A 101 -21.62 -20.98 20.53
CA ALA A 101 -20.40 -20.18 20.49
C ALA A 101 -19.39 -20.76 19.49
N ALA A 102 -19.11 -22.07 19.58
CA ALA A 102 -18.21 -22.74 18.65
C ALA A 102 -18.69 -22.70 17.19
N ALA A 103 -19.99 -22.87 16.95
CA ALA A 103 -20.56 -22.80 15.62
C ALA A 103 -20.41 -21.38 15.01
N LEU A 104 -20.69 -20.34 15.81
CA LEU A 104 -20.54 -18.96 15.35
C LEU A 104 -19.06 -18.58 15.18
N THR A 105 -18.17 -19.05 16.06
CA THR A 105 -16.71 -18.89 15.88
C THR A 105 -16.26 -19.51 14.57
N ALA A 106 -16.74 -20.72 14.21
CA ALA A 106 -16.42 -21.35 12.95
C ALA A 106 -16.89 -20.55 11.73
N ILE A 107 -18.10 -20.01 11.79
CA ILE A 107 -18.67 -19.19 10.71
C ILE A 107 -17.84 -17.90 10.54
N ILE A 108 -17.55 -17.20 11.64
CA ILE A 108 -16.80 -15.95 11.59
C ILE A 108 -15.36 -16.22 11.09
N THR A 109 -14.62 -17.13 11.75
CA THR A 109 -13.23 -17.40 11.38
C THR A 109 -13.08 -17.84 9.94
N MET A 110 -13.88 -18.81 9.49
CA MET A 110 -13.78 -19.30 8.10
C MET A 110 -14.36 -18.32 7.09
N GLY A 111 -15.38 -17.55 7.47
CA GLY A 111 -15.93 -16.47 6.64
C GLY A 111 -14.86 -15.43 6.31
N PHE A 112 -14.18 -14.91 7.33
CA PHE A 112 -13.08 -13.96 7.15
C PHE A 112 -11.88 -14.57 6.42
N THR A 113 -11.50 -15.81 6.76
CA THR A 113 -10.42 -16.51 6.06
C THR A 113 -10.73 -16.66 4.57
N MET A 114 -11.95 -17.05 4.21
CA MET A 114 -12.34 -17.21 2.80
C MET A 114 -12.47 -15.87 2.08
N ALA A 115 -12.96 -14.83 2.77
CA ALA A 115 -12.99 -13.48 2.23
C ALA A 115 -11.56 -12.99 1.90
N ASN A 116 -10.60 -13.20 2.81
CA ASN A 116 -9.18 -12.90 2.56
C ASN A 116 -8.64 -13.65 1.34
N VAL A 117 -8.86 -14.98 1.29
CA VAL A 117 -8.40 -15.82 0.15
C VAL A 117 -9.00 -15.37 -1.17
N LEU A 118 -10.28 -14.96 -1.18
CA LEU A 118 -10.94 -14.46 -2.38
C LEU A 118 -10.39 -13.09 -2.78
N LYS A 119 -10.22 -12.17 -1.84
CA LYS A 119 -9.68 -10.83 -2.11
C LYS A 119 -8.26 -10.93 -2.68
N ILE A 120 -7.39 -11.74 -2.08
CA ILE A 120 -6.04 -11.99 -2.61
C ILE A 120 -6.10 -12.59 -4.02
N SER A 121 -7.00 -13.55 -4.28
CA SER A 121 -7.08 -14.20 -5.61
C SER A 121 -7.60 -13.29 -6.71
N VAL A 122 -8.30 -12.22 -6.40
CA VAL A 122 -8.89 -11.27 -7.36
C VAL A 122 -8.05 -10.00 -7.47
N ARG A 123 -7.53 -9.49 -6.35
CA ARG A 123 -6.87 -8.17 -6.28
C ARG A 123 -5.40 -8.23 -5.87
N ASN A 124 -4.87 -9.41 -5.55
CA ASN A 124 -3.58 -9.59 -4.87
C ASN A 124 -3.40 -8.69 -3.64
N ASP A 125 -4.49 -8.37 -2.98
CA ASP A 125 -4.57 -7.48 -1.84
C ASP A 125 -5.20 -8.24 -0.66
N PRO A 126 -4.61 -8.22 0.56
CA PRO A 126 -5.17 -8.93 1.71
C PRO A 126 -6.43 -8.24 2.25
N LEU A 127 -7.25 -9.01 2.96
CA LEU A 127 -8.38 -8.44 3.71
C LEU A 127 -7.85 -7.70 4.95
N LEU A 128 -7.93 -6.39 4.94
CA LEU A 128 -7.55 -5.49 6.02
C LEU A 128 -8.76 -5.12 6.87
N ALA A 129 -8.52 -4.64 8.09
CA ALA A 129 -9.61 -4.18 8.96
C ALA A 129 -10.37 -2.98 8.39
N ILE A 130 -9.71 -2.12 7.61
CA ILE A 130 -10.33 -0.98 6.92
C ILE A 130 -11.43 -1.43 5.94
N ASP A 131 -11.29 -2.61 5.31
CA ASP A 131 -12.28 -3.14 4.37
C ASP A 131 -13.66 -3.37 5.00
N LEU A 132 -13.70 -3.54 6.33
CA LEU A 132 -14.97 -3.68 7.05
C LEU A 132 -15.80 -2.41 7.03
N THR A 133 -15.19 -1.25 6.81
CA THR A 133 -15.90 0.02 6.70
C THR A 133 -16.65 0.12 5.38
N PHE A 134 -16.24 -0.64 4.35
CA PHE A 134 -16.80 -0.65 2.98
C PHE A 134 -17.58 -1.91 2.64
N ILE A 135 -18.04 -2.66 3.63
CA ILE A 135 -18.75 -3.96 3.43
C ILE A 135 -19.99 -3.84 2.53
N THR A 136 -20.67 -2.71 2.57
CA THR A 136 -21.85 -2.41 1.72
C THR A 136 -21.46 -2.17 0.27
N GLU A 137 -20.37 -1.49 0.02
CA GLU A 137 -19.83 -1.19 -1.31
C GLU A 137 -19.23 -2.45 -1.95
N ALA A 138 -18.45 -3.21 -1.16
CA ALA A 138 -17.93 -4.51 -1.58
C ALA A 138 -19.06 -5.48 -1.99
N GLY A 139 -20.21 -5.43 -1.31
CA GLY A 139 -21.39 -6.23 -1.68
C GLY A 139 -21.95 -5.86 -3.06
N ASN A 140 -21.93 -4.59 -3.43
CA ASN A 140 -22.38 -4.11 -4.75
C ASN A 140 -21.40 -4.49 -5.88
N MET A 141 -20.11 -4.52 -5.58
CA MET A 141 -19.06 -4.89 -6.54
C MET A 141 -18.89 -6.41 -6.72
N MET A 142 -19.28 -7.23 -5.74
CA MET A 142 -19.18 -8.71 -5.82
C MET A 142 -19.89 -9.32 -7.03
N GLY A 143 -20.91 -8.64 -7.57
CA GLY A 143 -21.62 -9.08 -8.79
C GLY A 143 -20.83 -8.89 -10.10
N GLN A 144 -19.74 -8.14 -10.08
CA GLN A 144 -18.92 -7.84 -11.26
C GLN A 144 -17.72 -8.80 -11.42
N TYR A 145 -17.40 -9.59 -10.39
CA TYR A 145 -16.27 -10.52 -10.41
C TYR A 145 -16.74 -11.98 -10.53
N GLU A 146 -16.12 -12.75 -11.42
CA GLU A 146 -16.28 -14.21 -11.46
C GLU A 146 -15.59 -14.86 -10.25
N LEU A 147 -16.31 -14.99 -9.15
CA LEU A 147 -15.81 -15.63 -7.93
C LEU A 147 -15.74 -17.15 -8.11
N SER A 148 -14.62 -17.69 -8.50
CA SER A 148 -14.42 -19.13 -8.58
C SER A 148 -13.93 -19.73 -7.26
N LEU A 149 -14.78 -20.53 -6.62
CA LEU A 149 -14.38 -21.32 -5.46
C LEU A 149 -13.77 -22.65 -5.93
N SER A 150 -12.46 -22.79 -5.83
CA SER A 150 -11.79 -24.05 -6.11
C SER A 150 -12.28 -25.17 -5.18
N ARG A 151 -12.14 -26.45 -5.61
CA ARG A 151 -12.52 -27.62 -4.79
C ARG A 151 -11.85 -27.61 -3.41
N GLY A 152 -10.63 -27.13 -3.31
CA GLY A 152 -9.91 -26.99 -2.03
C GLY A 152 -10.57 -25.99 -1.09
N LYS A 153 -10.98 -24.80 -1.60
CA LYS A 153 -11.69 -23.79 -0.81
C LYS A 153 -13.03 -24.32 -0.30
N LEU A 154 -13.79 -25.03 -1.15
CA LEU A 154 -15.06 -25.68 -0.78
C LEU A 154 -14.85 -26.76 0.31
N LEU A 155 -13.76 -27.50 0.27
CA LEU A 155 -13.42 -28.48 1.31
C LEU A 155 -13.19 -27.79 2.66
N GLY A 156 -12.49 -26.67 2.73
CA GLY A 156 -12.28 -25.91 3.95
C GLY A 156 -13.61 -25.43 4.58
N ILE A 157 -14.52 -24.90 3.75
CA ILE A 157 -15.87 -24.53 4.19
C ILE A 157 -16.63 -25.74 4.72
N ALA A 158 -16.59 -26.88 4.01
CA ALA A 158 -17.27 -28.09 4.43
C ALA A 158 -16.75 -28.61 5.77
N ILE A 159 -15.44 -28.59 6.00
CA ILE A 159 -14.83 -28.96 7.30
C ILE A 159 -15.35 -28.04 8.41
N ALA A 160 -15.36 -26.73 8.20
CA ALA A 160 -15.88 -25.78 9.19
C ALA A 160 -17.37 -26.01 9.53
N VAL A 161 -18.20 -26.30 8.51
CA VAL A 161 -19.59 -26.67 8.71
C VAL A 161 -19.72 -27.95 9.54
N VAL A 162 -18.93 -28.97 9.25
CA VAL A 162 -18.91 -30.21 10.03
C VAL A 162 -18.52 -29.94 11.49
N LEU A 163 -17.47 -29.13 11.72
CA LEU A 163 -17.06 -28.71 13.06
C LEU A 163 -18.18 -27.97 13.81
N ALA A 164 -18.87 -27.05 13.14
CA ALA A 164 -20.01 -26.34 13.71
C ALA A 164 -21.17 -27.27 14.09
N VAL A 165 -21.51 -28.21 13.21
CA VAL A 165 -22.55 -29.23 13.48
C VAL A 165 -22.15 -30.15 14.66
N LEU A 166 -20.90 -30.59 14.70
CA LEU A 166 -20.39 -31.39 15.81
C LEU A 166 -20.45 -30.62 17.14
N ALA A 167 -20.09 -29.34 17.13
CA ALA A 167 -20.20 -28.50 18.32
C ALA A 167 -21.64 -28.40 18.83
N LEU A 168 -22.58 -28.13 17.92
CA LEU A 168 -24.01 -28.06 18.24
C LEU A 168 -24.55 -29.40 18.76
N TRP A 169 -23.97 -30.52 18.35
CA TRP A 169 -24.38 -31.86 18.79
C TRP A 169 -23.75 -32.29 20.12
N LEU A 170 -22.50 -31.86 20.41
CA LEU A 170 -21.70 -32.34 21.55
C LEU A 170 -21.75 -31.40 22.79
N ALA A 171 -21.99 -30.09 22.60
CA ALA A 171 -21.84 -29.10 23.66
C ALA A 171 -23.11 -28.26 23.88
N HIS A 172 -23.99 -28.75 24.77
CA HIS A 172 -25.29 -28.12 25.07
C HIS A 172 -25.30 -27.39 26.41
N TYR A 173 -24.23 -27.48 27.22
CA TYR A 173 -24.21 -26.86 28.53
C TYR A 173 -24.51 -25.36 28.47
N ARG A 174 -25.42 -24.92 29.39
CA ARG A 174 -25.82 -23.52 29.48
C ARG A 174 -25.23 -22.86 30.71
N LEU A 175 -24.43 -21.81 30.51
CA LEU A 175 -23.86 -21.01 31.61
C LEU A 175 -24.95 -20.26 32.37
N PRO A 176 -24.89 -20.24 33.71
CA PRO A 176 -25.75 -19.39 34.56
C PRO A 176 -25.53 -17.89 34.27
N GLY A 177 -26.58 -17.08 34.37
CA GLY A 177 -26.51 -15.65 34.02
C GLY A 177 -25.44 -14.88 34.79
N LYS A 178 -25.29 -15.11 36.10
CA LYS A 178 -24.22 -14.45 36.89
C LYS A 178 -22.82 -14.81 36.41
N VAL A 179 -22.58 -16.09 36.08
CA VAL A 179 -21.30 -16.56 35.55
C VAL A 179 -21.00 -15.95 34.17
N ARG A 180 -22.04 -15.78 33.36
CA ARG A 180 -21.90 -15.14 32.04
C ARG A 180 -21.42 -13.70 32.13
N ILE A 181 -22.07 -12.88 32.99
CA ILE A 181 -21.71 -11.47 33.18
C ILE A 181 -20.29 -11.33 33.73
N ALA A 182 -19.98 -12.04 34.84
CA ALA A 182 -18.65 -12.00 35.45
C ALA A 182 -17.56 -12.50 34.47
N GLY A 183 -17.84 -13.62 33.78
CA GLY A 183 -16.94 -14.17 32.77
C GLY A 183 -16.73 -13.24 31.57
N LEU A 184 -17.79 -12.57 31.11
CA LEU A 184 -17.70 -11.60 30.03
C LEU A 184 -16.79 -10.43 30.40
N LEU A 185 -16.96 -9.84 31.59
CA LEU A 185 -16.13 -8.72 32.03
C LEU A 185 -14.65 -9.12 32.16
N LEU A 186 -14.40 -10.30 32.77
CA LEU A 186 -13.02 -10.83 32.87
C LEU A 186 -12.42 -11.12 31.49
N TRP A 187 -13.22 -11.66 30.57
CA TRP A 187 -12.77 -12.02 29.24
C TRP A 187 -12.47 -10.79 28.37
N LEU A 188 -13.27 -9.72 28.50
CA LEU A 188 -13.00 -8.43 27.87
C LEU A 188 -11.73 -7.79 28.42
N ALA A 189 -11.52 -7.84 29.74
CA ALA A 189 -10.28 -7.34 30.34
C ALA A 189 -9.04 -8.13 29.88
N LEU A 190 -9.17 -9.47 29.79
CA LEU A 190 -8.11 -10.31 29.21
C LEU A 190 -7.84 -9.94 27.74
N GLY A 191 -8.90 -9.75 26.94
CA GLY A 191 -8.77 -9.33 25.53
C GLY A 191 -8.06 -7.98 25.39
N ALA A 192 -8.40 -7.00 26.24
CA ALA A 192 -7.72 -5.71 26.24
C ALA A 192 -6.24 -5.84 26.63
N GLY A 193 -5.92 -6.71 27.59
CA GLY A 193 -4.52 -7.00 27.97
C GLY A 193 -3.73 -7.66 26.84
N LEU A 194 -4.31 -8.65 26.16
CA LEU A 194 -3.69 -9.30 24.99
C LEU A 194 -3.51 -8.32 23.84
N TRP A 195 -4.50 -7.48 23.58
CA TRP A 195 -4.45 -6.46 22.56
C TRP A 195 -3.27 -5.52 22.75
N ASN A 196 -3.17 -4.89 23.93
CA ASN A 196 -2.11 -3.93 24.22
C ASN A 196 -0.73 -4.59 24.37
N GLY A 197 -0.65 -5.82 24.89
CA GLY A 197 0.64 -6.47 25.15
C GLY A 197 1.19 -7.33 24.02
N LEU A 198 0.37 -7.67 22.99
CA LEU A 198 0.81 -8.54 21.89
C LEU A 198 0.49 -7.97 20.50
N TYR A 199 -0.69 -7.37 20.31
CA TYR A 199 -1.13 -6.97 18.96
C TYR A 199 -0.77 -5.53 18.62
N LEU A 200 -0.42 -4.69 19.60
CA LEU A 200 0.10 -3.34 19.40
C LEU A 200 1.64 -3.25 19.57
N ASP A 201 2.30 -4.36 19.86
CA ASP A 201 3.74 -4.42 20.09
C ASP A 201 4.48 -4.52 18.75
N ASP A 202 5.20 -3.46 18.36
CA ASP A 202 5.93 -3.38 17.10
C ASP A 202 7.20 -4.22 17.13
N ASP A 203 7.88 -4.34 18.26
CA ASP A 203 9.07 -5.19 18.42
C ASP A 203 8.70 -6.66 18.27
N LEU A 204 7.58 -7.08 18.85
CA LEU A 204 7.05 -8.43 18.67
C LEU A 204 6.67 -8.67 17.20
N TYR A 205 6.04 -7.69 16.54
CA TYR A 205 5.69 -7.80 15.12
C TYR A 205 6.94 -7.95 14.25
N ALA A 206 7.97 -7.16 14.49
CA ALA A 206 9.24 -7.27 13.79
C ALA A 206 9.93 -8.63 14.04
N SER A 207 9.92 -9.12 15.29
CA SER A 207 10.54 -10.41 15.64
C SER A 207 9.84 -11.64 15.04
N THR A 208 8.60 -11.48 14.58
CA THR A 208 7.82 -12.54 13.90
C THR A 208 7.91 -12.47 12.38
N ALA A 209 8.89 -11.76 11.83
CA ALA A 209 9.17 -11.76 10.40
C ALA A 209 9.41 -13.20 9.88
N ASN A 210 8.81 -13.52 8.73
CA ASN A 210 8.85 -14.85 8.12
C ASN A 210 9.04 -14.67 6.61
N ASP A 211 10.23 -14.16 6.23
CA ASP A 211 10.47 -13.57 4.92
C ASP A 211 11.13 -14.54 3.92
N ASP A 212 11.54 -15.74 4.35
CA ASP A 212 12.31 -16.71 3.53
C ASP A 212 11.55 -17.21 2.29
N LEU A 213 10.22 -17.20 2.31
CA LEU A 213 9.37 -17.72 1.23
C LEU A 213 8.66 -16.63 0.42
N ILE A 214 8.94 -15.36 0.69
CA ILE A 214 8.18 -14.25 0.15
C ILE A 214 9.09 -13.16 -0.42
N ASN A 215 8.46 -12.28 -1.19
CA ASN A 215 9.04 -10.99 -1.49
C ASN A 215 8.62 -10.00 -0.37
N PRO A 216 9.55 -9.52 0.47
CA PRO A 216 9.24 -8.62 1.58
C PRO A 216 8.69 -7.24 1.14
N TRP A 217 8.80 -6.91 -0.15
CA TRP A 217 8.24 -5.70 -0.75
C TRP A 217 6.80 -5.86 -1.24
N ALA A 218 6.30 -7.09 -1.28
CA ALA A 218 4.92 -7.37 -1.63
C ALA A 218 4.08 -7.44 -0.35
N GLU A 219 3.37 -6.36 -0.02
CA GLU A 219 2.57 -6.23 1.20
C GLU A 219 1.65 -7.44 1.44
N ALA A 220 0.96 -7.91 0.39
CA ALA A 220 0.11 -9.08 0.47
C ALA A 220 0.88 -10.34 0.90
N GLN A 221 2.13 -10.52 0.45
CA GLN A 221 2.94 -11.67 0.82
C GLN A 221 3.48 -11.54 2.26
N VAL A 222 3.90 -10.37 2.67
CA VAL A 222 4.29 -10.07 4.07
C VAL A 222 3.12 -10.36 5.02
N TYR A 223 1.94 -9.96 4.63
CA TYR A 223 0.71 -10.23 5.37
C TYR A 223 0.41 -11.72 5.48
N GLN A 224 0.54 -12.46 4.37
CA GLN A 224 0.36 -13.92 4.35
C GLN A 224 1.42 -14.63 5.19
N SER A 225 2.67 -14.17 5.17
CA SER A 225 3.80 -14.82 5.84
C SER A 225 3.69 -14.82 7.37
N ARG A 226 2.93 -13.88 7.93
CA ARG A 226 2.64 -13.82 9.38
C ARG A 226 1.32 -14.48 9.78
N GLY A 227 0.57 -15.01 8.81
CA GLY A 227 -0.73 -15.63 9.01
C GLY A 227 -1.87 -14.62 9.10
N PHE A 228 -2.97 -14.93 8.43
CA PHE A 228 -4.10 -14.03 8.22
C PHE A 228 -4.65 -13.39 9.49
N VAL A 229 -4.89 -14.19 10.56
CA VAL A 229 -5.57 -13.68 11.77
C VAL A 229 -4.73 -12.65 12.52
N TYR A 230 -3.43 -12.90 12.64
CA TYR A 230 -2.51 -11.97 13.29
C TYR A 230 -2.37 -10.68 12.50
N SER A 231 -2.10 -10.78 11.20
CA SER A 231 -1.94 -9.62 10.33
C SER A 231 -3.21 -8.78 10.23
N PHE A 232 -4.41 -9.42 10.13
CA PHE A 232 -5.68 -8.71 10.15
C PHE A 232 -5.87 -7.89 11.42
N LEU A 233 -5.52 -8.44 12.60
CA LEU A 233 -5.61 -7.68 13.85
C LEU A 233 -4.59 -6.54 13.90
N ARG A 234 -3.41 -6.72 13.33
CA ARG A 234 -2.41 -5.65 13.22
C ARG A 234 -2.87 -4.48 12.34
N SER A 235 -3.72 -4.72 11.35
CA SER A 235 -4.28 -3.66 10.51
C SER A 235 -5.43 -2.87 11.18
N VAL A 236 -5.91 -3.28 12.36
CA VAL A 236 -7.02 -2.58 13.06
C VAL A 236 -6.68 -1.14 13.48
N PRO A 237 -5.50 -0.84 14.05
CA PRO A 237 -5.13 0.54 14.36
C PRO A 237 -5.12 1.45 13.13
N GLU A 238 -4.64 0.96 11.99
CA GLU A 238 -4.61 1.69 10.72
C GLU A 238 -6.03 1.94 10.17
N ALA A 239 -6.95 1.00 10.40
CA ALA A 239 -8.36 1.18 10.04
C ALA A 239 -9.07 2.23 10.91
N ILE A 240 -8.53 2.53 12.09
CA ILE A 240 -9.01 3.61 12.95
C ILE A 240 -8.25 4.87 12.54
N ASP A 241 -8.72 5.51 11.46
CA ASP A 241 -8.21 6.79 10.99
C ASP A 241 -8.44 7.87 12.05
N SER A 242 -7.50 7.97 13.00
CA SER A 242 -7.57 8.94 14.09
C SER A 242 -7.16 10.33 13.59
N ALA A 243 -7.96 11.32 13.99
CA ALA A 243 -7.61 12.70 13.70
C ALA A 243 -6.27 13.09 14.38
N PRO A 244 -5.47 13.95 13.75
CA PRO A 244 -4.28 14.51 14.38
C PRO A 244 -4.59 15.20 15.71
N GLU A 245 -3.59 15.33 16.57
CA GLU A 245 -3.74 16.06 17.83
C GLU A 245 -4.16 17.52 17.57
N GLY A 246 -5.13 17.99 18.32
CA GLY A 246 -5.67 19.35 18.15
C GLY A 246 -6.63 19.54 16.97
N TYR A 247 -6.99 18.50 16.22
CA TYR A 247 -7.89 18.61 15.07
C TYR A 247 -9.27 19.16 15.45
N ASP A 248 -9.64 20.27 14.82
CA ASP A 248 -11.00 20.81 14.79
C ASP A 248 -11.50 20.93 13.35
N LYS A 249 -12.58 20.22 13.02
CA LYS A 249 -13.15 20.20 11.67
C LYS A 249 -13.53 21.60 11.16
N LYS A 250 -14.07 22.46 12.04
CA LYS A 250 -14.51 23.79 11.64
C LYS A 250 -13.33 24.73 11.38
N GLN A 251 -12.28 24.59 12.18
CA GLN A 251 -11.04 25.35 11.98
C GLN A 251 -10.36 24.92 10.68
N ALA A 252 -10.18 23.64 10.43
CA ALA A 252 -9.58 23.14 9.20
C ALA A 252 -10.40 23.53 7.95
N ALA A 253 -11.74 23.48 8.03
CA ALA A 253 -12.61 23.97 6.97
C ALA A 253 -12.42 25.47 6.73
N ALA A 254 -12.42 26.29 7.78
CA ALA A 254 -12.28 27.74 7.68
C ALA A 254 -10.91 28.17 7.09
N ILE A 255 -9.85 27.41 7.33
CA ILE A 255 -8.54 27.65 6.72
C ILE A 255 -8.63 27.48 5.20
N LEU A 256 -9.20 26.39 4.70
CA LEU A 256 -9.36 26.19 3.25
C LEU A 256 -10.37 27.15 2.62
N GLU A 257 -11.45 27.50 3.31
CA GLU A 257 -12.45 28.47 2.84
C GLU A 257 -11.88 29.90 2.70
N ALA A 258 -10.69 30.19 3.25
CA ALA A 258 -10.00 31.45 3.04
C ALA A 258 -9.38 31.56 1.63
N TYR A 259 -9.26 30.43 0.91
CA TYR A 259 -8.78 30.33 -0.47
C TYR A 259 -9.93 29.96 -1.40
N THR A 260 -9.75 30.19 -2.68
CA THR A 260 -10.77 29.87 -3.70
C THR A 260 -10.09 29.21 -4.89
N ASP A 261 -10.71 28.14 -5.41
CA ASP A 261 -10.23 27.53 -6.64
C ASP A 261 -10.18 28.57 -7.77
N THR A 262 -9.02 28.67 -8.42
CA THR A 262 -8.79 29.60 -9.51
C THR A 262 -8.72 28.82 -10.81
N ASP A 263 -9.47 29.25 -11.83
CA ASP A 263 -9.43 28.62 -13.14
C ASP A 263 -8.10 28.89 -13.84
N ILE A 264 -7.61 27.88 -14.57
CA ILE A 264 -6.45 28.03 -15.45
C ILE A 264 -6.87 28.95 -16.61
N PRO A 265 -6.16 30.06 -16.87
CA PRO A 265 -6.48 30.95 -17.99
C PRO A 265 -6.48 30.20 -19.32
N ALA A 266 -7.54 30.31 -20.11
CA ALA A 266 -7.69 29.56 -21.36
C ALA A 266 -6.57 29.83 -22.39
N ASP A 267 -5.96 31.00 -22.33
CA ASP A 267 -4.81 31.39 -23.18
C ASP A 267 -3.46 30.90 -22.62
N LYS A 268 -3.44 30.27 -21.46
CA LYS A 268 -2.26 29.67 -20.82
C LYS A 268 -2.39 28.18 -20.57
N GLN A 269 -3.43 27.55 -21.11
CA GLN A 269 -3.57 26.11 -21.01
C GLN A 269 -2.51 25.41 -21.85
N VAL A 270 -1.79 24.48 -21.24
CA VAL A 270 -0.83 23.59 -21.87
C VAL A 270 -1.09 22.18 -21.40
N SER A 271 -0.84 21.19 -22.23
CA SER A 271 -0.91 19.80 -21.80
C SER A 271 0.28 19.43 -20.91
N ILE A 272 0.05 18.53 -19.96
CA ILE A 272 1.05 18.07 -19.00
C ILE A 272 1.23 16.57 -19.13
N ILE A 273 2.46 16.13 -19.40
CA ILE A 273 2.85 14.73 -19.34
C ILE A 273 3.72 14.53 -18.10
N GLY A 274 3.21 13.84 -17.09
CA GLY A 274 3.96 13.42 -15.91
C GLY A 274 4.45 11.97 -16.11
N ILE A 275 5.74 11.73 -15.93
CA ILE A 275 6.31 10.38 -15.91
C ILE A 275 7.12 10.21 -14.64
N MET A 276 6.65 9.33 -13.77
CA MET A 276 7.41 8.88 -12.63
C MET A 276 8.28 7.69 -13.04
N LEU A 277 9.59 7.88 -12.93
CA LEU A 277 10.61 6.93 -13.39
C LEU A 277 10.95 5.97 -12.23
N GLU A 278 10.71 4.68 -12.43
CA GLU A 278 10.95 3.61 -11.47
C GLU A 278 12.42 3.56 -11.04
N ALA A 279 12.66 3.65 -9.74
CA ALA A 279 13.97 3.58 -9.09
C ALA A 279 15.03 4.50 -9.73
N TYR A 280 14.60 5.68 -10.21
CA TYR A 280 15.48 6.59 -10.96
C TYR A 280 16.22 7.54 -10.02
N THR A 281 17.55 7.47 -10.06
CA THR A 281 18.45 8.42 -9.39
C THR A 281 19.67 8.67 -10.27
N ASP A 282 20.21 9.87 -10.22
CA ASP A 282 21.45 10.20 -10.91
C ASP A 282 22.65 9.87 -10.01
N LEU A 283 23.28 8.74 -10.24
CA LEU A 283 24.46 8.33 -9.47
C LEU A 283 25.69 9.20 -9.79
N THR A 284 25.72 9.92 -10.92
CA THR A 284 26.89 10.75 -11.28
C THR A 284 27.06 11.98 -10.39
N GLU A 285 26.04 12.34 -9.63
CA GLU A 285 26.14 13.35 -8.56
C GLU A 285 27.17 12.97 -7.47
N TYR A 286 27.52 11.69 -7.38
CA TYR A 286 28.54 11.18 -6.46
C TYR A 286 29.83 10.85 -7.21
N PRO A 287 30.98 11.45 -6.84
CA PRO A 287 32.22 11.32 -7.59
C PRO A 287 32.69 9.88 -7.86
N GLN A 288 32.39 8.94 -6.94
CA GLN A 288 32.77 7.54 -7.10
C GLN A 288 32.02 6.83 -8.23
N PHE A 289 30.88 7.37 -8.67
CA PHE A 289 30.07 6.84 -9.76
C PHE A 289 30.23 7.61 -11.08
N ALA A 290 31.22 8.48 -11.23
CA ALA A 290 31.43 9.26 -12.46
C ALA A 290 31.50 8.41 -13.75
N ALA A 291 31.90 7.14 -13.66
CA ALA A 291 31.89 6.22 -14.82
C ALA A 291 30.48 5.81 -15.28
N ALA A 292 29.42 6.15 -14.54
CA ALA A 292 28.03 5.93 -14.91
C ALA A 292 27.50 6.95 -15.93
N GLU A 293 28.22 8.03 -16.21
CA GLU A 293 27.85 9.12 -17.13
C GLU A 293 27.19 8.65 -18.45
N PRO A 294 27.67 7.59 -19.13
CA PRO A 294 27.04 7.15 -20.37
C PRO A 294 25.60 6.63 -20.21
N ALA A 295 25.15 6.34 -18.99
CA ALA A 295 23.76 5.92 -18.73
C ALA A 295 22.77 7.10 -18.62
N TYR A 296 23.28 8.34 -18.53
CA TYR A 296 22.51 9.56 -18.29
C TYR A 296 22.74 10.64 -19.35
N THR A 297 23.29 10.28 -20.49
CA THR A 297 23.74 11.26 -21.51
C THR A 297 22.62 12.19 -21.95
N PHE A 298 21.43 11.66 -22.24
CA PHE A 298 20.30 12.50 -22.64
C PHE A 298 19.68 13.22 -21.45
N TRP A 299 19.62 12.60 -20.29
CA TRP A 299 19.13 13.24 -19.08
C TRP A 299 19.90 14.54 -18.79
N HIS A 300 21.23 14.50 -18.85
CA HIS A 300 22.06 15.69 -18.64
C HIS A 300 21.92 16.73 -19.76
N GLU A 301 21.74 16.29 -21.03
CA GLU A 301 21.39 17.21 -22.11
C GLU A 301 20.06 17.91 -21.82
N LEU A 302 19.04 17.16 -21.39
CA LEU A 302 17.70 17.66 -21.10
C LEU A 302 17.68 18.59 -19.90
N GLN A 303 18.46 18.31 -18.86
CA GLN A 303 18.60 19.17 -17.69
C GLN A 303 19.07 20.59 -18.06
N ASN A 304 19.96 20.73 -19.04
CA ASN A 304 20.45 22.05 -19.46
C ASN A 304 19.37 22.94 -20.11
N GLU A 305 18.24 22.39 -20.51
CA GLU A 305 17.10 23.08 -21.10
C GLU A 305 15.82 22.94 -20.27
N SER A 306 15.96 22.57 -19.01
CA SER A 306 14.87 22.29 -18.07
C SER A 306 15.02 23.05 -16.76
N TYR A 307 13.94 23.11 -16.00
CA TYR A 307 13.94 23.55 -14.62
C TYR A 307 14.11 22.30 -13.73
N THR A 308 15.23 22.19 -13.01
CA THR A 308 15.68 20.93 -12.41
C THR A 308 15.94 21.05 -10.92
N GLY A 309 15.52 20.07 -10.12
CA GLY A 309 15.74 20.01 -8.68
C GLY A 309 15.69 18.59 -8.12
N HIS A 310 15.51 18.48 -6.81
CA HIS A 310 15.43 17.20 -6.12
C HIS A 310 14.13 17.04 -5.37
N LEU A 311 13.55 15.84 -5.43
CA LEU A 311 12.50 15.39 -4.54
C LEU A 311 13.11 14.62 -3.38
N VAL A 312 12.65 14.86 -2.16
CA VAL A 312 12.94 14.00 -1.02
C VAL A 312 11.72 13.11 -0.79
N ALA A 313 11.79 11.89 -1.30
CA ALA A 313 10.74 10.88 -1.14
C ALA A 313 10.73 10.32 0.30
N ASP A 314 9.57 9.87 0.80
CA ASP A 314 9.46 9.28 2.14
C ASP A 314 9.87 7.80 2.20
N ILE A 315 10.36 7.26 1.09
CA ILE A 315 10.62 5.84 0.93
C ILE A 315 11.99 5.58 0.31
N PHE A 316 12.58 4.45 0.69
CA PHE A 316 13.84 3.95 0.16
C PHE A 316 13.66 2.55 -0.41
N ALA A 317 14.12 2.34 -1.65
CA ALA A 317 14.23 1.02 -2.27
C ALA A 317 12.89 0.26 -2.44
N GLY A 318 11.78 0.96 -2.61
CA GLY A 318 10.46 0.39 -2.85
C GLY A 318 9.33 1.25 -2.28
N GLY A 319 8.08 0.88 -2.53
CA GLY A 319 6.94 1.67 -2.10
C GLY A 319 6.57 2.81 -3.06
N THR A 320 6.81 2.64 -4.35
CA THR A 320 6.54 3.57 -5.46
C THR A 320 5.25 4.38 -5.33
N VAL A 321 4.17 3.74 -4.85
CA VAL A 321 2.86 4.40 -4.68
C VAL A 321 2.85 5.54 -3.66
N TYR A 322 3.82 5.61 -2.76
CA TYR A 322 3.90 6.71 -1.80
C TYR A 322 4.24 8.01 -2.52
N THR A 323 5.26 8.01 -3.34
CA THR A 323 5.64 9.16 -4.17
C THR A 323 4.58 9.47 -5.22
N GLU A 324 4.03 8.43 -5.90
CA GLU A 324 2.95 8.54 -6.87
C GLU A 324 1.73 9.30 -6.33
N ARG A 325 1.19 8.80 -5.23
CA ARG A 325 -0.04 9.34 -4.64
C ARG A 325 0.20 10.71 -3.98
N SER A 326 1.36 10.91 -3.38
CA SER A 326 1.76 12.21 -2.82
C SER A 326 1.78 13.28 -3.91
N PHE A 327 2.36 13.00 -5.08
CA PHE A 327 2.34 13.87 -6.25
C PHE A 327 0.92 14.17 -6.74
N LEU A 328 0.05 13.15 -6.83
CA LEU A 328 -1.29 13.30 -7.39
C LEU A 328 -2.29 13.98 -6.45
N THR A 329 -2.03 13.98 -5.13
CA THR A 329 -2.99 14.48 -4.13
C THR A 329 -2.50 15.67 -3.32
N GLY A 330 -1.19 15.91 -3.27
CA GLY A 330 -0.60 16.91 -2.36
C GLY A 330 -0.59 16.50 -0.89
N LEU A 331 -0.85 15.22 -0.58
CA LEU A 331 -0.80 14.71 0.79
C LEU A 331 0.62 14.27 1.15
N SER A 332 1.13 14.69 2.30
CA SER A 332 2.46 14.29 2.79
C SER A 332 2.43 12.95 3.53
N GLU A 333 1.28 12.52 4.05
CA GLU A 333 1.12 11.24 4.72
C GLU A 333 0.33 10.28 3.83
N MET A 334 0.92 9.11 3.57
CA MET A 334 0.32 8.10 2.74
C MET A 334 -0.78 7.33 3.45
N ARG A 335 -1.88 7.15 2.72
CA ARG A 335 -3.01 6.30 3.09
C ARG A 335 -3.52 5.56 1.85
N ASP A 336 -4.10 4.41 2.07
CA ASP A 336 -4.86 3.73 1.02
C ASP A 336 -6.15 4.49 0.72
N PHE A 337 -6.38 4.77 -0.55
CA PHE A 337 -7.63 5.37 -1.00
C PHE A 337 -8.62 4.27 -1.35
N ARG A 338 -9.82 4.35 -0.77
CA ARG A 338 -10.89 3.34 -0.92
C ARG A 338 -12.20 3.94 -1.42
N THR A 339 -12.25 5.25 -1.61
CA THR A 339 -13.38 6.04 -2.08
C THR A 339 -12.85 7.22 -2.89
N PRO A 340 -13.72 7.92 -3.67
CA PRO A 340 -13.33 9.16 -4.33
C PRO A 340 -12.62 10.10 -3.37
N THR A 341 -11.45 10.57 -3.78
CA THR A 341 -10.52 11.34 -2.95
C THR A 341 -10.09 12.58 -3.70
N ASN A 342 -10.03 13.73 -3.02
CA ASN A 342 -9.54 14.96 -3.61
C ASN A 342 -8.13 14.78 -4.17
N SER A 343 -7.92 15.25 -5.38
CA SER A 343 -6.67 15.13 -6.12
C SER A 343 -6.48 16.28 -7.10
N PHE A 344 -5.27 16.44 -7.57
CA PHE A 344 -5.00 17.38 -8.67
C PHE A 344 -5.57 16.90 -9.99
N VAL A 345 -5.81 15.59 -10.13
CA VAL A 345 -6.49 14.98 -11.30
C VAL A 345 -7.93 15.48 -11.39
N HIS A 346 -8.69 15.44 -10.29
CA HIS A 346 -10.04 15.99 -10.25
C HIS A 346 -10.07 17.49 -10.54
N TYR A 347 -9.12 18.26 -9.99
CA TYR A 347 -9.02 19.68 -10.28
C TYR A 347 -8.78 19.93 -11.78
N LEU A 348 -7.81 19.24 -12.41
CA LEU A 348 -7.51 19.39 -13.84
C LEU A 348 -8.68 18.91 -14.71
N SER A 349 -9.36 17.83 -14.35
CA SER A 349 -10.59 17.41 -15.03
C SER A 349 -11.68 18.50 -14.98
N ALA A 350 -11.86 19.17 -13.84
CA ALA A 350 -12.78 20.30 -13.70
C ALA A 350 -12.35 21.51 -14.56
N GLN A 351 -11.05 21.67 -14.85
CA GLN A 351 -10.53 22.69 -15.78
C GLN A 351 -10.65 22.29 -17.25
N GLY A 352 -11.30 21.14 -17.56
CA GLY A 352 -11.55 20.68 -18.92
C GLY A 352 -10.44 19.84 -19.55
N TYR A 353 -9.44 19.41 -18.78
CA TYR A 353 -8.42 18.49 -19.23
C TYR A 353 -8.98 17.08 -19.38
N GLU A 354 -8.52 16.37 -20.39
CA GLU A 354 -8.63 14.92 -20.43
C GLU A 354 -7.58 14.31 -19.49
N THR A 355 -8.02 13.48 -18.56
CA THR A 355 -7.14 12.93 -17.52
C THR A 355 -6.86 11.46 -17.78
N THR A 356 -5.65 11.16 -18.23
CA THR A 356 -5.24 9.81 -18.62
C THR A 356 -3.96 9.39 -17.92
N GLY A 357 -3.66 8.09 -17.99
CA GLY A 357 -2.40 7.59 -17.47
C GLY A 357 -2.11 6.16 -17.89
N SER A 358 -0.92 5.68 -17.54
CA SER A 358 -0.56 4.30 -17.85
C SER A 358 0.53 3.72 -16.95
N HIS A 359 0.52 2.39 -16.84
CA HIS A 359 1.56 1.64 -16.14
C HIS A 359 1.78 0.28 -16.83
N PRO A 360 2.99 -0.04 -17.31
CA PRO A 360 3.26 -1.26 -18.05
C PRO A 360 3.32 -2.51 -17.13
N ASN A 361 2.56 -2.53 -16.06
CA ASN A 361 2.38 -3.67 -15.17
C ASN A 361 0.88 -3.86 -14.92
N TYR A 362 0.50 -4.76 -14.00
CA TYR A 362 -0.89 -5.13 -13.76
C TYR A 362 -1.69 -4.09 -13.01
N GLU A 363 -2.96 -3.99 -13.37
CA GLU A 363 -3.96 -3.12 -12.76
C GLU A 363 -4.15 -3.35 -11.25
N TRP A 364 -4.03 -4.60 -10.80
CA TRP A 364 -4.21 -4.97 -9.40
C TRP A 364 -3.00 -4.64 -8.51
N PHE A 365 -1.83 -4.36 -9.11
CA PHE A 365 -0.63 -4.04 -8.35
C PHE A 365 -0.81 -2.69 -7.64
N TYR A 366 -0.70 -2.68 -6.32
CA TYR A 366 -1.04 -1.54 -5.45
C TYR A 366 -2.50 -1.05 -5.58
N ASN A 367 -3.41 -1.91 -6.04
CA ASN A 367 -4.81 -1.56 -6.25
C ASN A 367 -5.01 -0.35 -7.20
N ARG A 368 -4.07 -0.13 -8.14
CA ARG A 368 -4.02 1.07 -8.99
C ARG A 368 -5.30 1.30 -9.80
N ALA A 369 -5.94 0.24 -10.32
CA ALA A 369 -7.16 0.41 -11.09
C ALA A 369 -8.24 1.17 -10.29
N ASN A 370 -8.51 0.73 -9.06
CA ASN A 370 -9.50 1.39 -8.21
C ASN A 370 -9.02 2.75 -7.70
N VAL A 371 -7.76 2.85 -7.30
CA VAL A 371 -7.21 4.10 -6.76
C VAL A 371 -7.20 5.19 -7.82
N ASN A 372 -6.81 4.90 -9.06
CA ASN A 372 -6.77 5.89 -10.13
C ASN A 372 -8.19 6.35 -10.52
N GLU A 373 -9.20 5.44 -10.47
CA GLU A 373 -10.61 5.82 -10.60
C GLU A 373 -11.03 6.79 -9.46
N TYR A 374 -10.65 6.49 -8.21
CA TYR A 374 -10.96 7.36 -7.06
C TYR A 374 -10.24 8.71 -7.12
N LEU A 375 -9.09 8.78 -7.76
CA LEU A 375 -8.34 10.02 -7.99
C LEU A 375 -8.86 10.83 -9.18
N GLY A 376 -9.76 10.28 -10.01
CA GLY A 376 -10.46 11.00 -11.06
C GLY A 376 -9.85 10.89 -12.46
N PHE A 377 -9.04 9.87 -12.74
CA PHE A 377 -8.61 9.59 -14.12
C PHE A 377 -9.79 9.12 -14.97
N ASP A 378 -9.94 9.69 -16.16
CA ASP A 378 -10.93 9.26 -17.16
C ASP A 378 -10.57 7.89 -17.75
N GLU A 379 -9.26 7.65 -17.98
CA GLU A 379 -8.72 6.39 -18.46
C GLU A 379 -7.32 6.13 -17.89
N TYR A 380 -7.06 4.88 -17.51
CA TYR A 380 -5.73 4.45 -17.07
C TYR A 380 -5.39 3.07 -17.64
N LEU A 381 -4.34 3.01 -18.47
CA LEU A 381 -3.96 1.84 -19.25
C LEU A 381 -2.93 0.98 -18.51
N PHE A 382 -3.11 -0.34 -18.56
CA PHE A 382 -2.25 -1.31 -17.88
C PHE A 382 -1.65 -2.34 -18.84
N TYR A 383 -0.94 -3.33 -18.28
CA TYR A 383 -0.29 -4.36 -19.06
C TYR A 383 -1.26 -5.20 -19.90
N ASP A 384 -2.31 -5.74 -19.28
CA ASP A 384 -3.18 -6.73 -19.94
C ASP A 384 -4.07 -6.13 -21.03
N ASP A 385 -4.46 -4.90 -20.90
CA ASP A 385 -5.31 -4.19 -21.85
C ASP A 385 -4.51 -3.47 -22.96
N HIS A 386 -3.31 -2.99 -22.65
CA HIS A 386 -2.54 -2.18 -23.60
C HIS A 386 -1.12 -2.70 -23.87
N TYR A 387 -0.25 -2.74 -22.84
CA TYR A 387 1.19 -2.95 -23.02
C TYR A 387 1.59 -4.36 -23.45
N LYS A 388 0.75 -5.36 -23.25
CA LYS A 388 0.99 -6.77 -23.61
C LYS A 388 1.29 -6.97 -25.10
N ALA A 389 0.71 -6.14 -25.96
CA ALA A 389 0.98 -6.17 -27.38
C ALA A 389 2.35 -5.59 -27.74
N LEU A 390 2.84 -4.64 -26.96
CA LEU A 390 4.09 -3.93 -27.16
C LEU A 390 5.27 -4.62 -26.46
N ILE A 391 5.01 -5.19 -25.27
CA ILE A 391 5.98 -5.86 -24.41
C ILE A 391 5.51 -7.31 -24.19
N PRO A 392 5.69 -8.22 -25.17
CA PRO A 392 5.06 -9.54 -25.16
C PRO A 392 5.62 -10.52 -24.12
N LYS A 393 6.76 -10.23 -23.51
CA LYS A 393 7.36 -11.06 -22.46
C LYS A 393 7.13 -10.41 -21.12
N ARG A 394 6.39 -11.11 -20.28
CA ARG A 394 6.07 -10.65 -18.96
C ARG A 394 6.85 -11.32 -17.82
N GLU A 395 7.33 -12.53 -18.00
CA GLU A 395 8.15 -13.22 -16.99
C GLU A 395 9.49 -12.50 -16.86
N GLY A 396 9.59 -11.73 -15.78
CA GLY A 396 10.71 -10.87 -15.50
C GLY A 396 10.60 -9.50 -16.20
N ILE A 397 11.19 -8.51 -15.55
CA ILE A 397 11.38 -7.18 -16.07
C ILE A 397 12.36 -7.30 -17.25
N THR A 398 11.93 -6.92 -18.45
CA THR A 398 12.83 -6.91 -19.60
C THR A 398 13.57 -5.57 -19.61
N LEU A 399 14.89 -5.59 -19.79
CA LEU A 399 15.73 -4.38 -19.84
C LEU A 399 15.32 -3.39 -20.95
N ASP A 400 14.46 -3.79 -21.88
CA ASP A 400 14.00 -2.98 -23.01
C ASP A 400 12.54 -2.53 -22.88
N SER A 401 11.88 -2.72 -21.75
CA SER A 401 10.47 -2.34 -21.60
C SER A 401 10.24 -0.83 -21.75
N ASP A 402 11.13 0.01 -21.21
CA ASP A 402 11.03 1.46 -21.32
C ASP A 402 11.23 1.95 -22.75
N LEU A 403 12.05 1.26 -23.56
CA LEU A 403 12.19 1.55 -25.01
C LEU A 403 10.85 1.41 -25.76
N LYS A 404 9.85 0.78 -25.18
CA LYS A 404 8.50 0.66 -25.74
C LYS A 404 7.49 1.51 -24.98
N ALA A 405 7.56 1.49 -23.65
CA ALA A 405 6.58 2.17 -22.81
C ALA A 405 6.66 3.70 -22.91
N ILE A 406 7.86 4.28 -22.83
CA ILE A 406 8.02 5.75 -22.82
C ILE A 406 7.64 6.41 -24.15
N PRO A 407 8.10 5.92 -25.34
CA PRO A 407 7.61 6.45 -26.60
C PRO A 407 6.10 6.28 -26.81
N GLU A 408 5.52 5.18 -26.28
CA GLU A 408 4.09 4.93 -26.35
C GLU A 408 3.29 5.93 -25.50
N ILE A 409 3.78 6.32 -24.32
CA ILE A 409 3.18 7.39 -23.52
C ILE A 409 3.09 8.69 -24.33
N GLY A 410 4.19 9.05 -25.00
CA GLY A 410 4.21 10.22 -25.89
C GLY A 410 3.21 10.10 -27.05
N ARG A 411 3.09 8.91 -27.65
CA ARG A 411 2.14 8.64 -28.74
C ARG A 411 0.68 8.76 -28.29
N LEU A 412 0.33 8.15 -27.16
CA LEU A 412 -1.03 8.22 -26.58
C LEU A 412 -1.44 9.67 -26.31
N TYR A 413 -0.52 10.45 -25.76
CA TYR A 413 -0.74 11.87 -25.52
C TYR A 413 -1.03 12.64 -26.83
N LEU A 414 -0.22 12.43 -27.89
CA LEU A 414 -0.36 13.13 -29.18
C LEU A 414 -1.67 12.79 -29.93
N GLU A 415 -2.41 11.78 -29.49
CA GLU A 415 -3.73 11.43 -30.03
C GLU A 415 -4.89 12.16 -29.35
N SER A 416 -4.66 12.86 -28.21
CA SER A 416 -5.70 13.66 -27.53
C SER A 416 -6.07 14.91 -28.33
N GLU A 417 -7.36 15.22 -28.42
CA GLU A 417 -7.90 16.42 -29.08
C GLU A 417 -8.12 17.60 -28.11
N LYS A 418 -7.86 17.39 -26.80
CA LYS A 418 -8.04 18.38 -25.75
C LYS A 418 -6.73 18.58 -24.98
N PRO A 419 -6.60 19.68 -24.21
CA PRO A 419 -5.55 19.74 -23.21
C PRO A 419 -5.60 18.48 -22.33
N CYS A 420 -4.47 17.81 -22.17
CA CYS A 420 -4.39 16.51 -21.52
C CYS A 420 -3.49 16.62 -20.28
N PHE A 421 -3.92 16.00 -19.19
CA PHE A 421 -3.06 15.60 -18.10
C PHE A 421 -2.84 14.09 -18.18
N SER A 422 -1.66 13.68 -18.62
CA SER A 422 -1.28 12.28 -18.69
C SER A 422 -0.25 11.98 -17.62
N PHE A 423 -0.53 11.00 -16.73
CA PHE A 423 0.43 10.58 -15.72
C PHE A 423 0.73 9.10 -15.84
N SER A 424 2.01 8.78 -16.00
CA SER A 424 2.46 7.40 -16.20
C SER A 424 3.60 7.04 -15.25
N VAL A 425 3.65 5.74 -14.87
CA VAL A 425 4.69 5.18 -14.01
C VAL A 425 5.43 4.11 -14.81
N THR A 426 6.76 4.20 -14.90
CA THR A 426 7.56 3.16 -15.56
C THR A 426 7.77 1.95 -14.66
N TYR A 427 8.40 0.88 -15.17
CA TYR A 427 8.60 -0.35 -14.38
C TYR A 427 9.93 -1.06 -14.66
N GLN A 428 10.63 -0.74 -15.74
CA GLN A 428 11.82 -1.48 -16.18
C GLN A 428 12.91 -1.58 -15.10
N ASN A 429 13.16 -0.50 -14.38
CA ASN A 429 14.27 -0.41 -13.44
C ASN A 429 13.95 -0.95 -12.04
N HIS A 430 12.82 -1.63 -11.87
CA HIS A 430 12.45 -2.27 -10.60
C HIS A 430 13.44 -3.38 -10.22
N GLY A 431 13.97 -3.33 -9.00
CA GLY A 431 14.84 -4.37 -8.45
C GLY A 431 14.14 -5.73 -8.21
N PRO A 432 14.86 -6.78 -7.83
CA PRO A 432 16.31 -6.83 -7.58
C PRO A 432 17.14 -6.92 -8.88
N TYR A 433 18.36 -6.39 -8.85
CA TYR A 433 19.27 -6.45 -10.00
C TYR A 433 20.19 -7.68 -9.89
N ALA A 434 20.49 -8.32 -11.03
CA ALA A 434 21.29 -9.52 -11.05
C ALA A 434 22.76 -9.25 -10.63
N ALA A 435 23.32 -10.17 -9.86
CA ALA A 435 24.74 -10.14 -9.47
C ALA A 435 25.66 -10.89 -10.45
N THR A 436 25.12 -11.32 -11.59
CA THR A 436 25.82 -12.09 -12.63
C THR A 436 26.55 -11.19 -13.63
N ASP A 437 27.63 -11.68 -14.23
CA ASP A 437 28.50 -10.92 -15.16
C ASP A 437 27.98 -10.96 -16.62
N ASP A 438 26.69 -10.67 -16.79
CA ASP A 438 25.98 -10.68 -18.09
C ASP A 438 25.16 -9.40 -18.36
N ALA A 439 25.45 -8.32 -17.64
CA ALA A 439 24.86 -7.01 -17.90
C ALA A 439 25.09 -6.56 -19.33
N ALA A 440 24.09 -5.91 -19.92
CA ALA A 440 24.14 -5.44 -21.33
C ALA A 440 25.25 -4.41 -21.56
N GLN A 441 25.56 -3.61 -20.53
CA GLN A 441 26.66 -2.63 -20.55
C GLN A 441 27.49 -2.75 -19.28
N ARG A 442 28.78 -2.39 -19.38
CA ARG A 442 29.71 -2.42 -18.24
C ARG A 442 30.25 -1.03 -17.97
N PHE A 443 29.86 -0.48 -16.85
CA PHE A 443 30.30 0.82 -16.34
C PHE A 443 31.40 0.63 -15.30
N PHE A 444 31.30 -0.41 -14.49
CA PHE A 444 32.21 -0.69 -13.37
C PHE A 444 32.83 -2.08 -13.47
N THR A 445 34.08 -2.18 -13.05
CA THR A 445 34.79 -3.46 -12.92
C THR A 445 35.57 -3.48 -11.61
N PRO A 446 35.76 -4.65 -10.98
CA PRO A 446 36.54 -4.75 -9.75
C PRO A 446 37.97 -4.20 -9.86
N ALA A 447 38.58 -4.36 -11.04
CA ALA A 447 39.95 -3.88 -11.29
C ALA A 447 40.03 -2.34 -11.32
N ALA A 448 38.98 -1.65 -11.76
CA ALA A 448 38.96 -0.19 -11.83
C ALA A 448 38.52 0.46 -10.51
N THR A 449 37.63 -0.17 -9.76
CA THR A 449 37.00 0.43 -8.59
C THR A 449 37.58 -0.08 -7.27
N GLY A 450 38.05 -1.33 -7.23
CA GLY A 450 38.40 -2.04 -5.99
C GLY A 450 37.18 -2.66 -5.29
N TRP A 451 35.95 -2.50 -5.85
CA TRP A 451 34.71 -3.08 -5.33
C TRP A 451 34.59 -4.56 -5.69
N SER A 452 33.73 -5.29 -5.00
CA SER A 452 33.44 -6.69 -5.29
C SER A 452 32.88 -6.88 -6.71
N ALA A 453 33.01 -8.08 -7.25
CA ALA A 453 32.41 -8.42 -8.52
C ALA A 453 30.87 -8.37 -8.44
N GLU A 454 30.32 -8.73 -7.29
CA GLU A 454 28.88 -8.67 -7.02
C GLU A 454 28.35 -7.23 -7.13
N SER A 455 28.96 -6.29 -6.41
CA SER A 455 28.56 -4.88 -6.45
C SER A 455 28.70 -4.25 -7.83
N CYS A 456 29.81 -4.54 -8.54
CA CYS A 456 29.98 -4.09 -9.92
C CYS A 456 28.91 -4.65 -10.86
N ASN A 457 28.55 -5.93 -10.72
CA ASN A 457 27.54 -6.56 -11.56
C ASN A 457 26.14 -5.98 -11.29
N ILE A 458 25.74 -5.83 -10.02
CA ILE A 458 24.47 -5.20 -9.63
C ILE A 458 24.37 -3.79 -10.23
N LEU A 459 25.40 -2.95 -10.07
CA LEU A 459 25.46 -1.61 -10.65
C LEU A 459 25.38 -1.63 -12.17
N ASN A 460 26.08 -2.53 -12.84
CA ASN A 460 26.06 -2.63 -14.29
C ASN A 460 24.68 -3.04 -14.82
N HIS A 461 23.97 -3.94 -14.13
CA HIS A 461 22.59 -4.30 -14.51
C HIS A 461 21.64 -3.12 -14.33
N TYR A 462 21.69 -2.44 -13.20
CA TYR A 462 20.89 -1.24 -12.94
C TYR A 462 21.13 -0.16 -13.99
N LEU A 463 22.39 0.22 -14.22
CA LEU A 463 22.78 1.26 -15.18
C LEU A 463 22.48 0.87 -16.64
N SER A 464 22.51 -0.42 -16.98
CA SER A 464 22.08 -0.88 -18.30
C SER A 464 20.58 -0.63 -18.53
N GLY A 465 19.77 -0.78 -17.48
CA GLY A 465 18.36 -0.41 -17.50
C GLY A 465 18.18 1.10 -17.70
N LEU A 466 18.87 1.91 -16.91
CA LEU A 466 18.80 3.37 -17.01
C LEU A 466 19.25 3.90 -18.39
N ALA A 467 20.29 3.32 -18.98
CA ALA A 467 20.71 3.68 -20.35
C ALA A 467 19.63 3.40 -21.40
N ASN A 468 18.74 2.43 -21.17
CA ASN A 468 17.57 2.21 -22.02
C ASN A 468 16.50 3.26 -21.77
N THR A 469 16.23 3.59 -20.50
CA THR A 469 15.32 4.68 -20.12
C THR A 469 15.77 6.00 -20.73
N ASP A 470 17.06 6.34 -20.65
CA ASP A 470 17.66 7.55 -21.21
C ASP A 470 17.44 7.65 -22.74
N ARG A 471 17.63 6.54 -23.47
CA ARG A 471 17.35 6.48 -24.91
C ARG A 471 15.86 6.62 -25.23
N ALA A 472 15.00 6.01 -24.43
CA ALA A 472 13.56 6.10 -24.62
C ALA A 472 13.02 7.51 -24.36
N LEU A 473 13.56 8.19 -23.34
CA LEU A 473 13.27 9.60 -23.07
C LEU A 473 13.69 10.48 -24.24
N ARG A 474 14.88 10.26 -24.83
CA ARG A 474 15.32 10.98 -26.03
C ARG A 474 14.31 10.82 -27.17
N GLU A 475 13.91 9.60 -27.49
CA GLU A 475 12.95 9.33 -28.58
C GLU A 475 11.63 10.07 -28.35
N MET A 476 11.08 10.01 -27.14
CA MET A 476 9.84 10.70 -26.80
C MET A 476 9.99 12.23 -26.88
N VAL A 477 11.02 12.79 -26.25
CA VAL A 477 11.23 14.25 -26.21
C VAL A 477 11.49 14.80 -27.62
N ASP A 478 12.24 14.09 -28.47
CA ASP A 478 12.45 14.51 -29.84
C ASP A 478 11.14 14.55 -30.66
N ALA A 479 10.21 13.64 -30.39
CA ALA A 479 8.87 13.70 -30.98
C ALA A 479 8.06 14.91 -30.43
N LEU A 480 8.10 15.16 -29.12
CA LEU A 480 7.42 16.30 -28.50
C LEU A 480 7.98 17.66 -28.95
N ARG A 481 9.30 17.77 -29.23
CA ARG A 481 9.93 18.98 -29.74
C ARG A 481 9.35 19.42 -31.08
N THR A 482 8.92 18.46 -31.91
CA THR A 482 8.36 18.74 -33.24
C THR A 482 6.84 18.89 -33.24
N SER A 483 6.19 18.65 -32.06
CA SER A 483 4.75 18.82 -31.90
C SER A 483 4.35 20.29 -31.86
N ALA A 484 3.24 20.63 -32.53
CA ALA A 484 2.61 21.94 -32.42
C ALA A 484 1.73 22.08 -31.16
N GLU A 485 1.46 20.96 -30.44
CA GLU A 485 0.68 20.97 -29.22
C GLU A 485 1.52 21.51 -28.06
N PRO A 486 1.06 22.57 -27.35
CA PRO A 486 1.76 23.10 -26.19
C PRO A 486 1.88 22.06 -25.07
N THR A 487 3.10 21.59 -24.82
CA THR A 487 3.36 20.45 -23.92
C THR A 487 4.42 20.78 -22.88
N VAL A 488 4.10 20.50 -21.64
CA VAL A 488 5.04 20.46 -20.51
C VAL A 488 5.25 19.03 -20.08
N LEU A 489 6.51 18.64 -19.93
CA LEU A 489 6.94 17.33 -19.45
C LEU A 489 7.45 17.45 -18.01
N VAL A 490 6.94 16.60 -17.13
CA VAL A 490 7.35 16.47 -15.74
C VAL A 490 7.98 15.09 -15.56
N LEU A 491 9.28 15.02 -15.32
CA LEU A 491 9.99 13.76 -15.06
C LEU A 491 10.51 13.78 -13.63
N PHE A 492 10.36 12.67 -12.91
CA PHE A 492 10.93 12.52 -11.57
C PHE A 492 11.13 11.07 -11.19
N GLY A 493 12.12 10.79 -10.33
CA GLY A 493 12.33 9.47 -9.74
C GLY A 493 11.41 9.26 -8.53
N ASP A 494 10.91 8.04 -8.35
CA ASP A 494 10.03 7.70 -7.22
C ASP A 494 10.80 7.45 -5.92
N HIS A 495 11.92 6.75 -5.98
CA HIS A 495 12.82 6.43 -4.87
C HIS A 495 14.18 5.98 -5.38
N LYS A 496 15.17 5.88 -4.49
CA LYS A 496 16.48 5.28 -4.78
C LYS A 496 16.36 3.77 -5.05
N PRO A 497 17.23 3.20 -5.92
CA PRO A 497 17.21 1.77 -6.23
C PRO A 497 17.63 0.91 -5.04
N TRP A 498 17.15 -0.33 -4.98
CA TRP A 498 17.63 -1.34 -4.04
C TRP A 498 18.89 -2.03 -4.57
N LEU A 499 20.07 -1.54 -4.18
CA LEU A 499 21.35 -2.04 -4.67
C LEU A 499 21.97 -3.05 -3.68
N GLY A 500 21.64 -4.33 -3.94
CA GLY A 500 22.15 -5.47 -3.17
C GLY A 500 21.45 -5.70 -1.83
N ALA A 501 21.57 -6.94 -1.32
CA ALA A 501 20.95 -7.32 -0.06
C ALA A 501 21.47 -6.43 1.10
N SER A 502 20.55 -5.95 1.93
CA SER A 502 20.85 -5.04 3.04
C SER A 502 21.66 -3.80 2.61
N SER A 503 21.39 -3.26 1.41
CA SER A 503 22.07 -2.09 0.86
C SER A 503 23.61 -2.27 0.70
N SER A 504 24.07 -3.50 0.47
CA SER A 504 25.50 -3.86 0.47
C SER A 504 26.35 -3.04 -0.52
N VAL A 505 25.78 -2.72 -1.70
CA VAL A 505 26.48 -1.92 -2.71
C VAL A 505 26.70 -0.48 -2.23
N TYR A 506 25.71 0.11 -1.58
CA TYR A 506 25.83 1.46 -1.02
C TYR A 506 26.96 1.53 0.00
N TYR A 507 26.99 0.61 0.96
CA TYR A 507 28.05 0.57 1.98
C TYR A 507 29.44 0.32 1.38
N GLU A 508 29.55 -0.61 0.42
CA GLU A 508 30.83 -0.90 -0.24
C GLU A 508 31.35 0.28 -1.06
N THR A 509 30.46 1.07 -1.66
CA THR A 509 30.81 2.24 -2.46
C THR A 509 31.01 3.51 -1.65
N GLY A 510 30.81 3.43 -0.33
CA GLY A 510 30.99 4.57 0.58
C GLY A 510 29.81 5.55 0.58
N LEU A 511 28.65 5.11 0.12
CA LEU A 511 27.40 5.87 0.18
C LEU A 511 26.47 5.19 1.18
N ASP A 512 26.37 5.72 2.40
CA ASP A 512 25.45 5.18 3.41
C ASP A 512 24.11 5.92 3.35
N PRO A 513 23.05 5.27 2.86
CA PRO A 513 21.75 5.92 2.74
C PRO A 513 21.09 6.24 4.09
N SER A 514 21.64 5.77 5.20
CA SER A 514 21.15 6.05 6.55
C SER A 514 21.80 7.26 7.22
N GLU A 515 22.96 7.71 6.73
CA GLU A 515 23.71 8.82 7.34
C GLU A 515 23.20 10.20 6.90
N ASN A 516 22.64 10.30 5.70
CA ASN A 516 22.19 11.57 5.13
C ASN A 516 20.86 11.38 4.39
N LEU A 517 19.87 12.18 4.74
CA LEU A 517 18.55 12.16 4.12
C LEU A 517 18.62 12.30 2.59
N MET A 518 19.48 13.16 2.07
CA MET A 518 19.64 13.34 0.62
C MET A 518 20.21 12.08 -0.03
N ASP A 519 21.16 11.43 0.61
CA ASP A 519 21.77 10.20 0.09
C ASP A 519 20.81 9.02 0.09
N GLY A 520 19.90 8.96 1.07
CA GLY A 520 18.89 7.91 1.17
C GLY A 520 17.65 8.14 0.31
N TYR A 521 17.18 9.38 0.22
CA TYR A 521 15.80 9.66 -0.22
C TYR A 521 15.67 10.66 -1.36
N ALA A 522 16.73 11.41 -1.72
CA ALA A 522 16.63 12.37 -2.80
C ALA A 522 16.68 11.72 -4.18
N THR A 523 15.73 12.08 -5.03
CA THR A 523 15.66 11.71 -6.45
C THR A 523 15.57 12.97 -7.31
N PRO A 524 16.07 12.97 -8.55
CA PRO A 524 15.99 14.14 -9.40
C PRO A 524 14.58 14.35 -9.95
N TYR A 525 14.22 15.62 -10.20
CA TYR A 525 13.08 15.97 -11.03
C TYR A 525 13.43 17.08 -12.01
N LEU A 526 12.67 17.16 -13.11
CA LEU A 526 12.75 18.26 -14.06
C LEU A 526 11.39 18.59 -14.66
N PHE A 527 11.22 19.88 -15.04
CA PHE A 527 10.16 20.35 -15.92
C PHE A 527 10.78 20.84 -17.23
N TRP A 528 10.30 20.28 -18.33
CA TRP A 528 10.69 20.66 -19.67
C TRP A 528 9.46 21.11 -20.46
N ALA A 529 9.62 22.06 -21.37
CA ALA A 529 8.56 22.52 -22.25
C ALA A 529 9.02 22.50 -23.70
N ASN A 530 8.12 22.14 -24.62
CA ASN A 530 8.38 22.37 -26.04
C ASN A 530 8.20 23.86 -26.41
N ASP A 531 8.63 24.26 -27.62
CA ASP A 531 8.57 25.65 -28.04
C ASP A 531 7.13 26.22 -28.05
N ALA A 532 6.15 25.39 -28.44
CA ALA A 532 4.74 25.77 -28.42
C ALA A 532 4.25 26.11 -26.99
N ALA A 533 4.65 25.34 -25.99
CA ALA A 533 4.29 25.64 -24.59
C ALA A 533 5.03 26.87 -24.06
N ARG A 534 6.30 27.06 -24.41
CA ARG A 534 7.06 28.28 -24.05
C ARG A 534 6.41 29.53 -24.60
N ASP A 535 5.93 29.48 -25.83
CA ASP A 535 5.21 30.58 -26.48
C ASP A 535 3.89 30.92 -25.76
N VAL A 536 3.11 29.88 -25.36
CA VAL A 536 1.85 30.02 -24.63
C VAL A 536 2.07 30.56 -23.23
N LEU A 537 3.04 30.02 -22.53
CA LEU A 537 3.32 30.37 -21.13
C LEU A 537 4.09 31.69 -20.99
N GLY A 538 4.91 32.04 -22.00
CA GLY A 538 5.79 33.20 -21.94
C GLY A 538 6.97 33.02 -20.99
N CYS A 539 7.38 31.75 -20.73
CA CYS A 539 8.52 31.41 -19.88
C CYS A 539 9.28 30.21 -20.43
N ASP A 540 10.58 30.13 -20.14
CA ASP A 540 11.48 29.10 -20.71
C ASP A 540 11.55 27.80 -19.91
N LEU A 541 10.95 27.72 -18.71
CA LEU A 541 11.04 26.56 -17.79
C LEU A 541 12.48 26.03 -17.66
N THR A 542 13.43 26.91 -17.36
CA THR A 542 14.84 26.57 -17.18
C THR A 542 15.37 27.10 -15.85
N GLY A 543 16.43 26.50 -15.33
CA GLY A 543 17.15 26.94 -14.13
C GLY A 543 17.08 25.97 -12.98
N ASP A 544 17.59 26.40 -11.84
CA ASP A 544 17.66 25.58 -10.63
C ASP A 544 16.32 25.62 -9.88
N ALA A 545 15.78 24.45 -9.61
CA ALA A 545 14.56 24.25 -8.86
C ALA A 545 14.86 23.90 -7.38
N PRO A 546 13.92 24.14 -6.45
CA PRO A 546 14.13 23.83 -5.04
C PRO A 546 14.13 22.33 -4.76
N THR A 547 14.70 21.94 -3.62
CA THR A 547 14.52 20.62 -3.03
C THR A 547 13.21 20.61 -2.26
N ILE A 548 12.29 19.69 -2.61
CA ILE A 548 10.94 19.65 -2.07
C ILE A 548 10.46 18.21 -1.81
N SER A 549 9.43 18.04 -0.99
CA SER A 549 8.69 16.77 -0.88
C SER A 549 7.78 16.54 -2.10
N PRO A 550 7.48 15.28 -2.47
CA PRO A 550 6.62 14.94 -3.61
C PRO A 550 5.23 15.60 -3.56
N CYS A 551 4.67 15.81 -2.36
CA CYS A 551 3.37 16.47 -2.17
C CYS A 551 3.34 17.93 -2.66
N PHE A 552 4.48 18.56 -2.87
CA PHE A 552 4.61 19.94 -3.34
C PHE A 552 5.04 20.04 -4.82
N LEU A 553 5.25 18.92 -5.52
CA LEU A 553 5.76 18.97 -6.90
C LEU A 553 4.76 19.58 -7.88
N MET A 554 3.46 19.32 -7.71
CA MET A 554 2.42 19.97 -8.53
C MET A 554 2.29 21.46 -8.20
N ASN A 555 2.47 21.85 -6.94
CA ASN A 555 2.52 23.25 -6.54
C ASN A 555 3.67 23.99 -7.25
N GLU A 556 4.87 23.39 -7.22
CA GLU A 556 6.04 23.96 -7.89
C GLU A 556 5.82 24.11 -9.41
N LEU A 557 5.19 23.08 -10.03
CA LEU A 557 4.82 23.15 -11.44
C LEU A 557 3.85 24.31 -11.71
N PHE A 558 2.77 24.45 -10.93
CA PHE A 558 1.76 25.49 -11.12
C PHE A 558 2.35 26.88 -10.97
N ASP A 559 3.21 27.10 -9.96
CA ASP A 559 3.94 28.37 -9.79
C ASP A 559 4.76 28.72 -11.04
N ARG A 560 5.47 27.73 -11.61
CA ARG A 560 6.30 27.94 -12.82
C ARG A 560 5.46 28.20 -14.06
N LEU A 561 4.25 27.63 -14.15
CA LEU A 561 3.31 27.90 -15.23
C LEU A 561 2.52 29.22 -15.03
N GLY A 562 2.62 29.84 -13.88
CA GLY A 562 1.89 31.05 -13.50
C GLY A 562 0.41 30.77 -13.25
N TRP A 563 0.08 29.59 -12.68
CA TRP A 563 -1.25 29.16 -12.31
C TRP A 563 -1.39 29.18 -10.77
N GLU A 564 -2.52 29.66 -10.25
CA GLU A 564 -2.76 29.69 -8.80
C GLU A 564 -3.27 28.34 -8.25
N GLY A 565 -4.00 27.59 -9.07
CA GLY A 565 -4.48 26.27 -8.71
C GLY A 565 -5.71 26.25 -7.78
N SER A 566 -5.94 25.09 -7.16
CA SER A 566 -7.05 24.91 -6.22
C SER A 566 -6.81 25.61 -4.88
N ALA A 567 -7.87 25.82 -4.11
CA ALA A 567 -7.79 26.37 -2.74
C ALA A 567 -6.79 25.57 -1.87
N TYR A 568 -6.75 24.25 -2.03
CA TYR A 568 -5.80 23.41 -1.32
C TYR A 568 -4.34 23.65 -1.78
N MET A 569 -4.09 23.82 -3.07
CA MET A 569 -2.77 24.16 -3.59
C MET A 569 -2.29 25.52 -3.05
N GLN A 570 -3.14 26.55 -3.12
CA GLN A 570 -2.82 27.89 -2.60
C GLN A 570 -2.48 27.85 -1.09
N TYR A 571 -3.21 27.04 -0.31
CA TYR A 571 -2.88 26.83 1.10
C TYR A 571 -1.53 26.11 1.26
N THR A 572 -1.32 25.01 0.55
CA THR A 572 -0.08 24.20 0.67
C THR A 572 1.16 24.94 0.18
N ASP A 573 1.02 25.96 -0.68
CA ASP A 573 2.12 26.86 -1.05
C ASP A 573 2.64 27.67 0.14
N THR A 574 1.75 28.06 1.06
CA THR A 574 2.17 28.75 2.30
C THR A 574 2.98 27.81 3.21
N VAL A 575 2.64 26.54 3.23
CA VAL A 575 3.39 25.52 3.99
C VAL A 575 4.75 25.24 3.31
N ARG A 576 4.75 25.01 1.98
CA ARG A 576 5.95 24.77 1.18
C ARG A 576 6.98 25.89 1.33
N ALA A 577 6.53 27.14 1.40
CA ALA A 577 7.41 28.30 1.58
C ALA A 577 8.22 28.25 2.88
N ARG A 578 7.73 27.56 3.92
CA ARG A 578 8.42 27.42 5.22
C ARG A 578 9.04 26.04 5.40
N LEU A 579 8.37 25.00 4.96
CA LEU A 579 8.71 23.59 5.13
C LEU A 579 8.71 22.89 3.76
N PRO A 580 9.63 23.21 2.85
CA PRO A 580 9.65 22.61 1.52
C PRO A 580 9.89 21.09 1.54
N VAL A 581 10.54 20.56 2.59
CA VAL A 581 10.65 19.12 2.82
C VAL A 581 10.04 18.77 4.17
N ILE A 582 9.10 17.84 4.14
CA ILE A 582 8.47 17.22 5.31
C ILE A 582 8.66 15.71 5.12
N HIS A 583 9.51 15.07 5.94
CA HIS A 583 9.81 13.66 5.84
C HIS A 583 9.25 12.89 7.06
N THR A 584 8.73 11.69 6.83
CA THR A 584 8.10 10.86 7.88
C THR A 584 9.05 10.43 9.00
N SER A 585 10.37 10.43 8.75
CA SER A 585 11.38 10.21 9.80
C SER A 585 11.50 11.37 10.81
N GLY A 586 10.75 12.47 10.63
CA GLY A 586 10.86 13.66 11.46
C GLY A 586 12.01 14.60 11.06
N LEU A 587 12.46 14.50 9.82
CA LEU A 587 13.43 15.45 9.24
C LEU A 587 12.71 16.45 8.32
N TYR A 588 13.15 17.68 8.37
CA TYR A 588 12.55 18.81 7.66
C TYR A 588 13.62 19.66 7.00
N LEU A 589 13.30 20.33 5.92
CA LEU A 589 14.12 21.40 5.35
C LEU A 589 13.53 22.75 5.77
N VAL A 590 14.30 23.54 6.51
CA VAL A 590 13.90 24.89 6.98
C VAL A 590 15.01 25.87 6.62
N ASP A 591 14.69 26.93 5.89
CA ASP A 591 15.67 27.94 5.46
C ASP A 591 16.93 27.34 4.80
N GLY A 592 16.76 26.28 3.99
CA GLY A 592 17.84 25.58 3.30
C GLY A 592 18.67 24.63 4.19
N THR A 593 18.29 24.43 5.44
CA THR A 593 18.99 23.55 6.38
C THR A 593 18.12 22.37 6.80
N LEU A 594 18.66 21.15 6.70
CA LEU A 594 18.01 19.95 7.25
C LEU A 594 18.06 19.98 8.78
N THR A 595 16.92 19.72 9.42
CA THR A 595 16.78 19.71 10.87
C THR A 595 15.75 18.68 11.33
N ASP A 596 15.96 18.09 12.50
CA ASP A 596 15.02 17.23 13.23
C ASP A 596 14.23 18.00 14.30
N THR A 597 14.53 19.28 14.47
CA THR A 597 13.93 20.13 15.49
C THR A 597 13.36 21.38 14.85
N LEU A 598 12.05 21.54 14.93
CA LEU A 598 11.33 22.73 14.45
C LEU A 598 11.26 23.82 15.52
N SER A 599 11.22 25.08 15.09
CA SER A 599 10.81 26.16 15.96
C SER A 599 9.35 26.00 16.39
N ALA A 600 8.90 26.67 17.45
CA ALA A 600 7.49 26.62 17.86
C ALA A 600 6.54 27.13 16.76
N GLU A 601 6.99 28.06 15.93
CA GLU A 601 6.24 28.59 14.79
C GLU A 601 6.13 27.56 13.66
N ASP A 602 7.24 26.93 13.27
CA ASP A 602 7.27 25.92 12.22
C ASP A 602 6.51 24.66 12.64
N GLN A 603 6.60 24.27 13.93
CA GLN A 603 5.81 23.16 14.47
C GLN A 603 4.30 23.47 14.39
N ALA A 604 3.88 24.70 14.68
CA ALA A 604 2.48 25.07 14.57
C ALA A 604 1.98 25.03 13.11
N ILE A 605 2.82 25.39 12.14
CA ILE A 605 2.52 25.26 10.70
C ILE A 605 2.36 23.78 10.33
N LEU A 606 3.26 22.92 10.79
CA LEU A 606 3.19 21.47 10.52
C LEU A 606 1.93 20.84 11.13
N ASP A 607 1.59 21.20 12.37
CA ASP A 607 0.41 20.67 13.07
C ASP A 607 -0.89 21.14 12.39
N GLU A 608 -0.95 22.41 11.95
CA GLU A 608 -2.05 22.94 11.16
C GLU A 608 -2.15 22.20 9.82
N PHE A 609 -1.05 22.01 9.12
CA PHE A 609 -1.00 21.29 7.85
C PHE A 609 -1.54 19.86 7.99
N ARG A 610 -1.13 19.14 9.02
CA ARG A 610 -1.66 17.79 9.31
C ARG A 610 -3.18 17.80 9.53
N CYS A 611 -3.69 18.80 10.26
CA CYS A 611 -5.13 18.97 10.48
C CYS A 611 -5.88 19.27 9.19
N VAL A 612 -5.35 20.16 8.35
CA VAL A 612 -5.96 20.52 7.06
C VAL A 612 -5.92 19.35 6.08
N GLN A 613 -4.81 18.62 5.99
CA GLN A 613 -4.72 17.39 5.17
C GLN A 613 -5.73 16.34 5.61
N TYR A 614 -5.88 16.12 6.92
CA TYR A 614 -6.86 15.20 7.44
C TYR A 614 -8.28 15.61 7.04
N TYR A 615 -8.60 16.89 7.13
CA TYR A 615 -9.89 17.44 6.68
C TYR A 615 -10.08 17.25 5.18
N TYR A 616 -9.11 17.64 4.36
CA TYR A 616 -9.12 17.57 2.90
C TYR A 616 -9.30 16.13 2.40
N ARG A 617 -8.60 15.19 2.98
CA ARG A 617 -8.70 13.76 2.65
C ARG A 617 -10.06 13.14 3.04
N ARG A 618 -10.65 13.58 4.15
CA ARG A 618 -11.91 13.04 4.70
C ARG A 618 -13.17 13.66 4.10
N ASN A 619 -13.07 14.73 3.37
CA ASN A 619 -14.21 15.40 2.78
C ASN A 619 -13.94 15.61 1.30
N PHE A 620 -14.64 14.83 0.47
CA PHE A 620 -14.53 14.96 -0.98
C PHE A 620 -15.34 16.19 -1.41
N PHE A 621 -14.70 17.08 -2.14
CA PHE A 621 -15.32 18.27 -2.72
C PHE A 621 -15.63 17.97 -4.18
N ASN A 622 -16.90 18.06 -4.58
CA ASN A 622 -17.34 17.89 -5.97
C ASN A 622 -17.26 19.21 -6.70
#